data_79058c1b19c8a9e96d176a6d9482960a
#
_entry.id   79058c1b19c8a9e96d176a6d9482960a
#
_cell.length_a   1.000
_cell.length_b   1.000
_cell.length_c   1.000
_cell.angle_alpha   90.00
_cell.angle_beta   90.00
_cell.angle_gamma   90.00
#
_symmetry.space_group_name_H-M   'P 1'
#
loop_
_entity.id
_entity.type
_entity.pdbx_description
1 polymer ?
#
loop_
_entity_poly.entity_id
_entity_poly.type
_entity_poly.pdbx_seq_one_letter_code
_entity_poly.pdbx_strand_id
1 'polypeptide(L)'
;MGLACSQIRLLTLTARKADCEYGISIDSMRKMSLSREASTLATEYRNKLNSKQITYYANGQYNKINYNYLMGYGCQYNTTYDGSKPLKTDNSMILSDFKGRVVLSDSYEKAITSVLGSSVINSQGQGSTFSKDKIAEILAALCPGFDAQTFQDVIDNKSLSSSYDATSTNTRTGESTGTTTKVNNSSSKTSKVQSIVDFYYPIFAAAATNGWTTEYNQNMASNDDYISDALVSGTFQLVSANNYGEYDEGTSLTYYVTNGSLLTKTDADARAEITAWYEAEKERITEKENYLDLDMQDLSTELEAINTEIQSVQSLIDDAISSVFDWGSS
;
A
#
# COMPACT_ATOMS: atom_id res chain seq x y z
N MET A 1 24.45 -47.74 -51.19
CA MET A 1 23.36 -47.40 -50.24
C MET A 1 23.87 -46.86 -48.90
N GLY A 2 25.14 -47.13 -48.52
CA GLY A 2 25.70 -46.65 -47.25
C GLY A 2 25.89 -45.14 -47.11
N LEU A 3 26.41 -44.45 -48.17
CA LEU A 3 26.75 -43.01 -48.08
C LEU A 3 25.53 -42.11 -47.84
N ALA A 4 24.42 -42.34 -48.56
CA ALA A 4 23.21 -41.57 -48.39
C ALA A 4 22.56 -41.76 -46.98
N CYS A 5 22.65 -42.96 -46.41
CA CYS A 5 22.18 -43.21 -45.06
C CYS A 5 23.04 -42.50 -43.99
N SER A 6 24.37 -42.48 -44.16
CA SER A 6 25.30 -41.74 -43.29
C SER A 6 25.09 -40.22 -43.37
N GLN A 7 24.81 -39.68 -44.54
CA GLN A 7 24.50 -38.26 -44.70
C GLN A 7 23.20 -37.86 -44.03
N ILE A 8 22.13 -38.68 -44.12
CA ILE A 8 20.86 -38.44 -43.42
C ILE A 8 21.09 -38.49 -41.91
N ARG A 9 21.85 -39.49 -41.41
CA ARG A 9 22.19 -39.60 -39.98
C ARG A 9 22.97 -38.38 -39.49
N LEU A 10 23.95 -37.89 -40.26
CA LEU A 10 24.69 -36.66 -39.95
C LEU A 10 23.78 -35.45 -39.82
N LEU A 11 22.82 -35.27 -40.76
CA LEU A 11 21.87 -34.18 -40.72
C LEU A 11 20.98 -34.24 -39.48
N THR A 12 20.48 -35.44 -39.13
CA THR A 12 19.66 -35.64 -37.95
C THR A 12 20.44 -35.33 -36.65
N LEU A 13 21.69 -35.77 -36.56
CA LEU A 13 22.56 -35.49 -35.42
C LEU A 13 22.89 -33.99 -35.29
N THR A 14 23.13 -33.33 -36.43
CA THR A 14 23.34 -31.87 -36.43
C THR A 14 22.12 -31.10 -35.95
N ALA A 15 20.92 -31.51 -36.35
CA ALA A 15 19.68 -30.91 -35.83
C ALA A 15 19.53 -31.13 -34.33
N ARG A 16 19.75 -32.36 -33.82
CA ARG A 16 19.70 -32.62 -32.36
C ARG A 16 20.76 -31.82 -31.60
N LYS A 17 21.97 -31.69 -32.16
CA LYS A 17 23.03 -30.84 -31.58
C LYS A 17 22.54 -29.39 -31.40
N ALA A 18 21.93 -28.82 -32.45
CA ALA A 18 21.39 -27.45 -32.40
C ALA A 18 20.26 -27.33 -31.36
N ASP A 19 19.42 -28.35 -31.21
CA ASP A 19 18.35 -28.37 -30.19
C ASP A 19 18.93 -28.39 -28.77
N CYS A 20 19.98 -29.17 -28.49
CA CYS A 20 20.66 -29.18 -27.21
C CYS A 20 21.36 -27.86 -26.90
N GLU A 21 22.08 -27.30 -27.87
CA GLU A 21 22.73 -25.97 -27.73
C GLU A 21 21.70 -24.85 -27.44
N TYR A 22 20.54 -24.90 -28.10
CA TYR A 22 19.44 -23.99 -27.87
C TYR A 22 18.84 -24.14 -26.48
N GLY A 23 18.61 -25.40 -26.02
CA GLY A 23 18.13 -25.71 -24.68
C GLY A 23 19.06 -25.14 -23.60
N ILE A 24 20.36 -25.40 -23.69
CA ILE A 24 21.38 -24.86 -22.77
C ILE A 24 21.35 -23.33 -22.74
N SER A 25 21.21 -22.70 -23.91
CA SER A 25 21.14 -21.23 -24.00
C SER A 25 19.90 -20.66 -23.29
N ILE A 26 18.72 -21.31 -23.46
CA ILE A 26 17.48 -20.91 -22.79
C ILE A 26 17.62 -21.05 -21.27
N ASP A 27 18.15 -22.19 -20.78
CA ASP A 27 18.27 -22.41 -19.36
C ASP A 27 19.30 -21.49 -18.71
N SER A 28 20.36 -21.16 -19.43
CA SER A 28 21.28 -20.09 -19.01
C SER A 28 20.60 -18.72 -18.88
N MET A 29 19.68 -18.37 -19.79
CA MET A 29 18.90 -17.12 -19.70
C MET A 29 17.92 -17.17 -18.53
N ARG A 30 17.27 -18.30 -18.28
CA ARG A 30 16.38 -18.51 -17.14
C ARG A 30 17.14 -18.39 -15.82
N LYS A 31 18.31 -18.98 -15.73
CA LYS A 31 19.20 -18.88 -14.56
C LYS A 31 19.63 -17.43 -14.30
N MET A 32 19.94 -16.68 -15.35
CA MET A 32 20.23 -15.24 -15.22
C MET A 32 19.01 -14.45 -14.72
N SER A 33 17.80 -14.83 -15.13
CA SER A 33 16.55 -14.22 -14.62
C SER A 33 16.35 -14.52 -13.15
N LEU A 34 16.58 -15.76 -12.70
CA LEU A 34 16.51 -16.14 -11.28
C LEU A 34 17.54 -15.39 -10.42
N SER A 35 18.75 -15.20 -10.93
CA SER A 35 19.77 -14.40 -10.23
C SER A 35 19.35 -12.95 -10.05
N ARG A 36 18.63 -12.34 -11.01
CA ARG A 36 18.06 -11.01 -10.85
C ARG A 36 16.92 -11.02 -9.83
N GLU A 37 16.05 -12.04 -9.87
CA GLU A 37 14.97 -12.23 -8.88
C GLU A 37 15.55 -12.33 -7.46
N ALA A 38 16.62 -13.10 -7.26
CA ALA A 38 17.32 -13.22 -5.99
C ALA A 38 17.92 -11.86 -5.51
N SER A 39 18.47 -11.09 -6.42
CA SER A 39 18.98 -9.74 -6.09
C SER A 39 17.88 -8.77 -5.68
N THR A 40 16.73 -8.82 -6.35
CA THR A 40 15.54 -8.02 -6.01
C THR A 40 15.00 -8.44 -4.65
N LEU A 41 14.85 -9.74 -4.42
CA LEU A 41 14.42 -10.31 -3.14
C LEU A 41 15.33 -9.89 -1.98
N ALA A 42 16.66 -9.90 -2.16
CA ALA A 42 17.60 -9.45 -1.15
C ALA A 42 17.47 -7.94 -0.84
N THR A 43 17.13 -7.14 -1.85
CA THR A 43 16.90 -5.71 -1.68
C THR A 43 15.60 -5.45 -0.93
N GLU A 44 14.52 -6.16 -1.28
CA GLU A 44 13.23 -6.10 -0.58
C GLU A 44 13.36 -6.54 0.88
N TYR A 45 14.07 -7.63 1.13
CA TYR A 45 14.36 -8.11 2.50
C TYR A 45 15.08 -7.04 3.32
N ARG A 46 16.13 -6.42 2.76
CA ARG A 46 16.85 -5.33 3.44
C ARG A 46 15.95 -4.14 3.73
N ASN A 47 15.10 -3.76 2.80
CA ASN A 47 14.17 -2.65 2.97
C ASN A 47 13.13 -2.97 4.07
N LYS A 48 12.57 -4.17 4.05
CA LYS A 48 11.61 -4.63 5.07
C LYS A 48 12.26 -4.74 6.46
N LEU A 49 13.50 -5.22 6.57
CA LEU A 49 14.23 -5.26 7.85
C LEU A 49 14.53 -3.88 8.42
N ASN A 50 14.72 -2.90 7.56
CA ASN A 50 15.01 -1.51 7.95
C ASN A 50 13.74 -0.68 8.13
N SER A 51 12.56 -1.21 7.79
CA SER A 51 11.30 -0.51 8.03
C SER A 51 11.10 -0.34 9.53
N LYS A 52 10.96 0.92 9.94
CA LYS A 52 10.67 1.28 11.31
C LYS A 52 9.16 1.37 11.43
N GLN A 53 8.58 0.55 12.27
CA GLN A 53 7.16 0.63 12.57
C GLN A 53 6.91 1.78 13.54
N ILE A 54 5.98 2.66 13.18
CA ILE A 54 5.57 3.77 14.03
C ILE A 54 4.40 3.29 14.90
N THR A 55 4.52 3.47 16.21
CA THR A 55 3.52 3.05 17.19
C THR A 55 3.16 4.19 18.13
N TYR A 56 1.96 4.12 18.69
CA TYR A 56 1.50 4.99 19.76
C TYR A 56 1.11 4.17 20.99
N TYR A 57 1.20 4.77 22.17
CA TYR A 57 0.82 4.12 23.42
C TYR A 57 -0.60 4.51 23.80
N ALA A 58 -1.50 3.52 23.90
CA ALA A 58 -2.85 3.72 24.37
C ALA A 58 -3.35 2.46 25.11
N ASN A 59 -4.16 2.66 26.15
CA ASN A 59 -4.76 1.59 26.94
C ASN A 59 -3.75 0.57 27.50
N GLY A 60 -2.54 1.03 27.87
CA GLY A 60 -1.50 0.16 28.44
C GLY A 60 -0.72 -0.65 27.40
N GLN A 61 -0.97 -0.45 26.11
CA GLN A 61 -0.33 -1.19 25.02
C GLN A 61 0.21 -0.26 23.93
N TYR A 62 1.21 -0.75 23.21
CA TYR A 62 1.71 -0.11 22.00
C TYR A 62 0.88 -0.60 20.82
N ASN A 63 0.28 0.34 20.09
CA ASN A 63 -0.55 0.08 18.94
C ASN A 63 0.14 0.60 17.68
N LYS A 64 -0.04 -0.10 16.55
CA LYS A 64 0.41 0.39 15.23
C LYS A 64 -0.32 1.69 14.89
N ILE A 65 0.41 2.66 14.32
CA ILE A 65 -0.22 3.89 13.86
C ILE A 65 -1.19 3.55 12.73
N ASN A 66 -2.39 4.10 12.80
CA ASN A 66 -3.41 3.91 11.79
C ASN A 66 -4.14 5.23 11.51
N TYR A 67 -4.89 5.26 10.40
CA TYR A 67 -5.63 6.43 9.95
C TYR A 67 -6.59 6.97 11.02
N ASN A 68 -7.31 6.06 11.67
CA ASN A 68 -8.32 6.46 12.66
C ASN A 68 -7.70 7.09 13.90
N TYR A 69 -6.50 6.69 14.29
CA TYR A 69 -5.77 7.35 15.39
C TYR A 69 -5.39 8.78 15.02
N LEU A 70 -4.95 9.02 13.78
CA LEU A 70 -4.51 10.35 13.33
C LEU A 70 -5.69 11.27 13.01
N MET A 71 -6.64 10.77 12.25
CA MET A 71 -7.68 11.56 11.60
C MET A 71 -9.10 11.33 12.17
N GLY A 72 -9.27 10.34 13.08
CA GLY A 72 -10.57 9.96 13.62
C GLY A 72 -11.36 9.03 12.69
N TYR A 73 -12.45 8.49 13.24
CA TYR A 73 -13.31 7.50 12.55
C TYR A 73 -14.31 8.11 11.57
N GLY A 74 -14.34 9.46 11.45
CA GLY A 74 -15.53 10.13 10.93
C GLY A 74 -16.68 9.99 11.95
N CYS A 75 -17.42 11.07 12.21
CA CYS A 75 -18.47 11.04 13.23
C CYS A 75 -19.64 10.12 12.86
N GLN A 76 -19.57 8.85 13.13
CA GLN A 76 -20.77 8.04 13.26
C GLN A 76 -21.34 8.20 14.68
N TYR A 77 -22.00 9.32 14.92
CA TYR A 77 -22.61 9.57 16.21
C TYR A 77 -23.92 8.79 16.33
N ASN A 78 -23.89 7.70 17.08
CA ASN A 78 -25.09 7.04 17.53
C ASN A 78 -25.41 7.56 18.95
N THR A 79 -26.61 8.07 19.17
CA THR A 79 -27.06 8.65 20.45
C THR A 79 -26.97 7.70 21.65
N THR A 80 -26.78 6.42 21.41
CA THR A 80 -26.64 5.36 22.43
C THR A 80 -25.21 4.83 22.61
N TYR A 81 -24.26 5.19 21.74
CA TYR A 81 -22.92 4.65 21.82
C TYR A 81 -21.87 5.76 21.82
N ASP A 82 -21.14 5.84 22.91
CA ASP A 82 -20.06 6.83 23.14
C ASP A 82 -18.75 6.48 22.38
N GLY A 83 -18.85 5.60 21.37
CA GLY A 83 -17.71 5.08 20.61
C GLY A 83 -17.17 6.02 19.53
N SER A 84 -17.74 7.21 19.36
CA SER A 84 -17.27 8.21 18.40
C SER A 84 -16.37 9.28 19.02
N LYS A 85 -15.96 9.11 20.27
CA LYS A 85 -14.89 9.98 20.80
C LYS A 85 -13.64 9.76 19.99
N PRO A 86 -13.05 10.82 19.44
CA PRO A 86 -11.71 10.72 18.92
C PRO A 86 -10.79 10.14 19.99
N LEU A 87 -9.86 9.29 19.60
CA LEU A 87 -8.89 8.68 20.51
C LEU A 87 -8.00 9.71 21.19
N LYS A 88 -8.03 10.95 20.71
CA LYS A 88 -7.34 12.14 21.26
C LYS A 88 -8.33 13.25 21.49
N THR A 89 -8.06 14.07 22.49
CA THR A 89 -8.84 15.27 22.83
C THR A 89 -8.49 16.48 21.96
N ASP A 90 -7.32 16.46 21.33
CA ASP A 90 -6.84 17.48 20.41
C ASP A 90 -6.35 16.83 19.12
N ASN A 91 -6.40 17.55 18.01
CA ASN A 91 -5.84 17.09 16.76
C ASN A 91 -4.55 17.84 16.42
N SER A 92 -3.51 17.48 17.14
CA SER A 92 -2.15 17.97 16.89
C SER A 92 -1.40 17.19 15.80
N MET A 93 -2.02 16.17 15.19
CA MET A 93 -1.37 15.29 14.21
C MET A 93 -2.31 15.07 13.01
N ILE A 94 -2.26 15.98 12.05
CA ILE A 94 -3.00 15.87 10.80
C ILE A 94 -2.11 15.17 9.77
N LEU A 95 -2.67 14.20 9.04
CA LEU A 95 -1.99 13.50 7.99
C LEU A 95 -2.05 14.32 6.70
N SER A 96 -0.90 14.75 6.19
CA SER A 96 -0.77 15.42 4.90
C SER A 96 0.13 14.63 3.95
N ASP A 97 -0.04 14.84 2.65
CA ASP A 97 0.85 14.30 1.64
C ASP A 97 2.10 15.19 1.46
N PHE A 98 3.05 14.72 0.65
CA PHE A 98 4.28 15.48 0.32
C PHE A 98 4.02 16.81 -0.43
N LYS A 99 2.80 17.02 -0.93
CA LYS A 99 2.36 18.30 -1.56
C LYS A 99 1.68 19.23 -0.56
N GLY A 100 1.57 18.82 0.70
CA GLY A 100 0.92 19.60 1.75
C GLY A 100 -0.61 19.49 1.75
N ARG A 101 -1.22 18.59 0.97
CA ARG A 101 -2.68 18.38 0.97
C ARG A 101 -3.06 17.44 2.10
N VAL A 102 -4.20 17.70 2.73
CA VAL A 102 -4.72 16.81 3.79
C VAL A 102 -5.18 15.49 3.19
N VAL A 103 -4.73 14.36 3.74
CA VAL A 103 -5.16 13.03 3.31
C VAL A 103 -6.47 12.69 4.01
N LEU A 104 -7.56 12.61 3.26
CA LEU A 104 -8.91 12.34 3.76
C LEU A 104 -9.41 10.97 3.35
N SER A 105 -10.23 10.33 4.22
CA SER A 105 -10.94 9.10 3.88
C SER A 105 -12.22 9.39 3.09
N ASP A 106 -12.81 8.34 2.51
CA ASP A 106 -14.06 8.42 1.74
C ASP A 106 -15.24 9.00 2.53
N SER A 107 -15.26 8.84 3.87
CA SER A 107 -16.29 9.42 4.72
C SER A 107 -16.21 10.94 4.78
N TYR A 108 -15.00 11.48 4.84
CA TYR A 108 -14.76 12.94 4.79
C TYR A 108 -15.05 13.51 3.39
N GLU A 109 -14.62 12.80 2.34
CA GLU A 109 -14.95 13.15 0.97
C GLU A 109 -16.46 13.27 0.77
N LYS A 110 -17.23 12.26 1.22
CA LYS A 110 -18.69 12.27 1.15
C LYS A 110 -19.31 13.45 1.91
N ALA A 111 -18.80 13.76 3.09
CA ALA A 111 -19.28 14.93 3.83
C ALA A 111 -19.00 16.24 3.10
N ILE A 112 -17.80 16.43 2.56
CA ILE A 112 -17.43 17.62 1.79
C ILE A 112 -18.26 17.73 0.51
N THR A 113 -18.36 16.66 -0.25
CA THR A 113 -19.09 16.64 -1.54
C THR A 113 -20.59 16.78 -1.37
N SER A 114 -21.18 16.34 -0.25
CA SER A 114 -22.60 16.56 0.06
C SER A 114 -22.95 18.02 0.27
N VAL A 115 -21.99 18.84 0.74
CA VAL A 115 -22.20 20.29 0.99
C VAL A 115 -21.76 21.14 -0.20
N LEU A 116 -20.63 20.80 -0.81
CA LEU A 116 -20.01 21.65 -1.84
C LEU A 116 -20.26 21.14 -3.28
N GLY A 117 -20.83 19.94 -3.41
CA GLY A 117 -21.01 19.27 -4.70
C GLY A 117 -19.76 18.51 -5.17
N SER A 118 -19.94 17.58 -6.09
CA SER A 118 -18.86 16.70 -6.58
C SER A 118 -17.80 17.42 -7.42
N SER A 119 -18.05 18.68 -7.84
CA SER A 119 -17.08 19.47 -8.61
C SER A 119 -15.84 19.92 -7.83
N VAL A 120 -15.85 19.78 -6.50
CA VAL A 120 -14.68 20.13 -5.65
C VAL A 120 -13.58 19.08 -5.70
N ILE A 121 -13.85 17.91 -6.26
CA ILE A 121 -12.89 16.82 -6.42
C ILE A 121 -12.71 16.50 -7.90
N ASN A 122 -11.47 16.32 -8.34
CA ASN A 122 -11.15 15.90 -9.70
C ASN A 122 -11.17 14.35 -9.84
N SER A 123 -11.02 13.88 -11.07
CA SER A 123 -11.02 12.44 -11.38
C SER A 123 -9.87 11.64 -10.75
N GLN A 124 -8.88 12.32 -10.18
CA GLN A 124 -7.73 11.71 -9.51
C GLN A 124 -7.87 11.70 -7.99
N GLY A 125 -9.05 12.03 -7.45
CA GLY A 125 -9.28 12.07 -6.00
C GLY A 125 -8.61 13.27 -5.31
N GLN A 126 -8.30 14.35 -6.05
CA GLN A 126 -7.70 15.56 -5.50
C GLN A 126 -8.78 16.63 -5.33
N GLY A 127 -8.94 17.08 -4.10
CA GLY A 127 -9.89 18.10 -3.71
C GLY A 127 -9.29 19.51 -3.72
N SER A 128 -10.08 20.46 -4.16
CA SER A 128 -9.72 21.88 -4.13
C SER A 128 -9.94 22.49 -2.75
N THR A 129 -9.35 23.67 -2.53
CA THR A 129 -9.64 24.52 -1.37
C THR A 129 -11.10 24.98 -1.39
N PHE A 130 -11.66 25.28 -0.22
CA PHE A 130 -13.03 25.72 -0.06
C PHE A 130 -13.15 26.77 1.07
N SER A 131 -14.32 27.45 1.17
CA SER A 131 -14.52 28.43 2.22
C SER A 131 -14.71 27.78 3.59
N LYS A 132 -14.04 28.32 4.62
CA LYS A 132 -14.16 27.86 6.02
C LYS A 132 -15.56 28.03 6.59
N ASP A 133 -16.36 28.92 6.06
CA ASP A 133 -17.77 29.12 6.47
C ASP A 133 -18.62 27.88 6.25
N LYS A 134 -18.14 26.97 5.38
CA LYS A 134 -18.80 25.69 5.10
C LYS A 134 -18.43 24.55 6.07
N ILE A 135 -17.48 24.77 6.96
CA ILE A 135 -17.01 23.73 7.87
C ILE A 135 -18.12 23.26 8.81
N ALA A 136 -18.96 24.16 9.32
CA ALA A 136 -20.09 23.78 10.17
C ALA A 136 -21.11 22.89 9.44
N GLU A 137 -21.39 23.16 8.16
CA GLU A 137 -22.27 22.35 7.32
C GLU A 137 -21.62 20.97 7.04
N ILE A 138 -20.31 20.93 6.78
CA ILE A 138 -19.54 19.69 6.56
C ILE A 138 -19.51 18.85 7.83
N LEU A 139 -19.32 19.46 9.00
CA LEU A 139 -19.38 18.76 10.29
C LEU A 139 -20.76 18.17 10.56
N ALA A 140 -21.84 18.89 10.19
CA ALA A 140 -23.21 18.37 10.31
C ALA A 140 -23.47 17.18 9.36
N ALA A 141 -22.89 17.22 8.15
CA ALA A 141 -22.96 16.11 7.20
C ALA A 141 -22.15 14.89 7.68
N LEU A 142 -21.00 15.13 8.32
CA LEU A 142 -20.16 14.09 8.90
C LEU A 142 -20.79 13.48 10.17
N CYS A 143 -21.46 14.31 10.98
CA CYS A 143 -22.02 13.96 12.28
C CYS A 143 -23.55 14.15 12.30
N PRO A 144 -24.33 13.23 11.74
CA PRO A 144 -25.77 13.38 11.51
C PRO A 144 -26.64 13.51 12.78
N GLY A 145 -26.04 13.60 13.95
CA GLY A 145 -26.74 13.84 15.23
C GLY A 145 -26.84 15.32 15.62
N PHE A 146 -26.24 16.24 14.85
CA PHE A 146 -26.20 17.66 15.16
C PHE A 146 -26.43 18.49 13.88
N ASP A 147 -27.04 19.66 14.03
CA ASP A 147 -27.25 20.58 12.94
C ASP A 147 -26.05 21.55 12.74
N ALA A 148 -25.98 22.15 11.57
CA ALA A 148 -24.90 23.08 11.23
C ALA A 148 -24.86 24.31 12.15
N GLN A 149 -26.02 24.76 12.62
CA GLN A 149 -26.08 25.95 13.50
C GLN A 149 -25.44 25.62 14.87
N THR A 150 -25.66 24.40 15.38
CA THR A 150 -25.03 23.95 16.62
C THR A 150 -23.50 23.95 16.53
N PHE A 151 -22.94 23.48 15.41
CA PHE A 151 -21.49 23.54 15.16
C PHE A 151 -21.01 24.99 14.98
N GLN A 152 -21.76 25.80 14.25
CA GLN A 152 -21.39 27.21 14.04
C GLN A 152 -21.35 27.99 15.35
N ASP A 153 -22.33 27.78 16.24
CA ASP A 153 -22.37 28.43 17.55
C ASP A 153 -21.15 28.08 18.42
N VAL A 154 -20.68 26.85 18.34
CA VAL A 154 -19.45 26.43 19.05
C VAL A 154 -18.19 27.01 18.38
N ILE A 155 -18.10 27.01 17.06
CA ILE A 155 -16.99 27.59 16.31
C ILE A 155 -16.88 29.11 16.62
N ASP A 156 -18.01 29.81 16.72
CA ASP A 156 -18.07 31.25 17.05
C ASP A 156 -17.95 31.56 18.56
N ASN A 157 -17.70 30.53 19.39
CA ASN A 157 -17.71 30.63 20.87
C ASN A 157 -19.02 31.23 21.44
N LYS A 158 -20.14 31.00 20.77
CA LYS A 158 -21.46 31.39 21.24
C LYS A 158 -22.06 30.38 22.21
N SER A 159 -22.90 30.83 23.12
CA SER A 159 -23.70 29.94 23.96
C SER A 159 -24.64 29.10 23.10
N LEU A 160 -24.63 27.79 23.22
CA LEU A 160 -25.56 26.92 22.51
C LEU A 160 -27.00 27.24 22.88
N SER A 161 -27.90 27.32 21.90
CA SER A 161 -29.32 27.49 22.15
C SER A 161 -29.90 26.35 22.98
N SER A 162 -30.88 26.65 23.82
CA SER A 162 -31.36 25.74 24.88
C SER A 162 -32.16 24.52 24.42
N SER A 163 -32.42 24.40 23.11
CA SER A 163 -33.10 23.21 22.58
C SER A 163 -32.77 22.99 21.12
N TYR A 164 -32.55 21.75 20.72
CA TYR A 164 -32.47 21.32 19.33
C TYR A 164 -33.17 19.98 19.17
N ASP A 165 -33.63 19.73 17.97
CA ASP A 165 -34.28 18.49 17.61
C ASP A 165 -33.24 17.45 17.15
N ALA A 166 -33.00 16.42 17.96
CA ALA A 166 -32.16 15.30 17.55
C ALA A 166 -33.05 14.25 16.88
N THR A 167 -32.83 14.01 15.59
CA THR A 167 -33.47 12.89 14.88
C THR A 167 -32.66 11.63 15.07
N SER A 168 -33.23 10.67 15.78
CA SER A 168 -32.57 9.35 15.96
C SER A 168 -32.90 8.48 14.76
N THR A 169 -31.88 8.13 13.97
CA THR A 169 -32.00 7.17 12.88
C THR A 169 -31.56 5.79 13.38
N ASN A 170 -32.44 4.82 13.31
CA ASN A 170 -32.08 3.44 13.67
C ASN A 170 -31.30 2.81 12.52
N THR A 171 -29.99 2.69 12.69
CA THR A 171 -29.05 2.16 11.68
C THR A 171 -29.27 0.67 11.34
N ARG A 172 -30.12 -0.03 12.08
CA ARG A 172 -30.36 -1.48 11.88
C ARG A 172 -31.48 -1.77 10.88
N THR A 173 -32.43 -0.86 10.69
CA THR A 173 -33.61 -1.07 9.84
C THR A 173 -33.78 -0.01 8.75
N GLY A 174 -32.98 1.05 8.74
CA GLY A 174 -33.16 2.16 7.79
C GLY A 174 -34.44 2.97 7.98
N GLU A 175 -35.26 2.62 8.97
CA GLU A 175 -36.49 3.35 9.29
C GLU A 175 -36.18 4.54 10.23
N SER A 176 -36.51 5.71 9.73
CA SER A 176 -36.56 6.93 10.52
C SER A 176 -37.79 6.85 11.45
N THR A 177 -37.60 6.35 12.64
CA THR A 177 -38.63 6.52 13.69
C THR A 177 -38.58 7.98 14.11
N GLY A 178 -39.53 8.76 13.59
CA GLY A 178 -39.68 10.19 13.87
C GLY A 178 -40.08 10.52 15.31
N THR A 179 -39.26 10.13 16.26
CA THR A 179 -39.40 10.57 17.64
C THR A 179 -38.46 11.76 17.83
N THR A 180 -38.98 12.94 17.63
CA THR A 180 -38.32 14.20 17.96
C THR A 180 -38.17 14.30 19.47
N THR A 181 -37.07 13.88 20.01
CA THR A 181 -36.76 14.03 21.42
C THR A 181 -36.13 15.40 21.61
N LYS A 182 -36.85 16.33 22.24
CA LYS A 182 -36.24 17.58 22.70
C LYS A 182 -35.23 17.27 23.78
N VAL A 183 -33.95 17.35 23.43
CA VAL A 183 -32.87 17.14 24.38
C VAL A 183 -32.55 18.46 25.04
N ASN A 184 -32.91 18.60 26.32
CA ASN A 184 -32.55 19.78 27.10
C ASN A 184 -31.03 19.96 27.17
N ASN A 185 -30.58 21.18 27.10
CA ASN A 185 -29.17 21.59 27.24
C ASN A 185 -28.60 21.03 28.56
N SER A 186 -27.91 19.89 28.47
CA SER A 186 -27.07 19.45 29.56
C SER A 186 -25.63 19.82 29.26
N SER A 187 -24.84 20.18 30.26
CA SER A 187 -23.41 20.48 30.15
C SER A 187 -22.62 19.37 29.45
N SER A 188 -23.12 18.13 29.48
CA SER A 188 -22.54 16.99 28.79
C SER A 188 -22.61 17.07 27.27
N LYS A 189 -23.58 17.79 26.69
CA LYS A 189 -23.79 17.92 25.26
C LYS A 189 -22.94 19.01 24.65
N THR A 190 -22.87 20.16 25.30
CA THR A 190 -21.95 21.24 24.93
C THR A 190 -20.52 20.69 24.90
N SER A 191 -20.16 19.90 25.90
CA SER A 191 -18.88 19.21 25.99
C SER A 191 -18.64 18.25 24.81
N LYS A 192 -19.67 17.53 24.33
CA LYS A 192 -19.56 16.60 23.18
C LYS A 192 -19.36 17.33 21.87
N VAL A 193 -20.17 18.35 21.59
CA VAL A 193 -20.04 19.15 20.37
C VAL A 193 -18.70 19.88 20.35
N GLN A 194 -18.27 20.42 21.49
CA GLN A 194 -16.95 21.04 21.63
C GLN A 194 -15.83 20.05 21.28
N SER A 195 -15.86 18.83 21.83
CA SER A 195 -14.84 17.81 21.52
C SER A 195 -14.83 17.42 20.04
N ILE A 196 -15.97 17.40 19.37
CA ILE A 196 -16.06 17.16 17.93
C ILE A 196 -15.42 18.32 17.17
N VAL A 197 -15.76 19.55 17.52
CA VAL A 197 -15.18 20.74 16.88
C VAL A 197 -13.68 20.80 17.13
N ASP A 198 -13.22 20.64 18.36
CA ASP A 198 -11.80 20.69 18.72
C ASP A 198 -10.96 19.67 17.94
N PHE A 199 -11.54 18.50 17.64
CA PHE A 199 -10.84 17.46 16.90
C PHE A 199 -10.93 17.63 15.37
N TYR A 200 -12.13 17.83 14.83
CA TYR A 200 -12.35 17.78 13.37
C TYR A 200 -12.20 19.16 12.69
N TYR A 201 -12.42 20.25 13.40
CA TYR A 201 -12.31 21.58 12.82
C TYR A 201 -10.89 21.88 12.26
N PRO A 202 -9.79 21.58 12.95
CA PRO A 202 -8.45 21.77 12.40
C PRO A 202 -8.19 20.97 11.11
N ILE A 203 -8.73 19.75 11.01
CA ILE A 203 -8.62 18.92 9.79
C ILE A 203 -9.29 19.62 8.62
N PHE A 204 -10.55 20.04 8.79
CA PHE A 204 -11.29 20.71 7.71
C PHE A 204 -10.78 22.12 7.43
N ALA A 205 -10.28 22.83 8.43
CA ALA A 205 -9.63 24.14 8.24
C ALA A 205 -8.35 23.98 7.41
N ALA A 206 -7.54 22.96 7.71
CA ALA A 206 -6.36 22.64 6.92
C ALA A 206 -6.72 22.21 5.48
N ALA A 207 -7.74 21.36 5.32
CA ALA A 207 -8.23 20.94 4.01
C ALA A 207 -8.80 22.14 3.19
N ALA A 208 -9.50 23.05 3.84
CA ALA A 208 -10.03 24.25 3.21
C ALA A 208 -8.93 25.19 2.71
N THR A 209 -7.80 25.27 3.43
CA THR A 209 -6.68 26.16 3.12
C THR A 209 -5.69 25.53 2.13
N ASN A 210 -5.31 24.27 2.36
CA ASN A 210 -4.21 23.60 1.64
C ASN A 210 -4.69 22.61 0.57
N GLY A 211 -6.01 22.39 0.47
CA GLY A 211 -6.59 21.33 -0.36
C GLY A 211 -6.49 19.96 0.32
N TRP A 212 -7.04 18.95 -0.31
CA TRP A 212 -7.13 17.60 0.23
C TRP A 212 -7.05 16.54 -0.86
N THR A 213 -6.88 15.27 -0.46
CA THR A 213 -6.79 14.14 -1.40
C THR A 213 -7.31 12.87 -0.79
N THR A 214 -7.92 12.01 -1.63
CA THR A 214 -8.34 10.65 -1.30
C THR A 214 -7.63 9.60 -2.13
N GLU A 215 -6.62 10.00 -2.94
CA GLU A 215 -5.92 9.13 -3.89
C GLU A 215 -5.21 7.93 -3.22
N TYR A 216 -4.95 8.00 -1.92
CA TYR A 216 -4.25 6.95 -1.16
C TYR A 216 -5.17 5.96 -0.46
N ASN A 217 -6.50 6.12 -0.51
CA ASN A 217 -7.45 5.32 0.27
C ASN A 217 -7.38 3.83 -0.03
N GLN A 218 -7.18 3.44 -1.29
CA GLN A 218 -7.03 2.03 -1.66
C GLN A 218 -5.75 1.42 -1.05
N ASN A 219 -4.65 2.15 -1.04
CA ASN A 219 -3.39 1.69 -0.47
C ASN A 219 -3.50 1.54 1.05
N MET A 220 -4.12 2.51 1.73
CA MET A 220 -4.37 2.46 3.18
C MET A 220 -5.34 1.34 3.58
N ALA A 221 -6.29 0.98 2.72
CA ALA A 221 -7.23 -0.11 2.98
C ALA A 221 -6.62 -1.49 2.71
N SER A 222 -5.65 -1.61 1.81
CA SER A 222 -5.02 -2.87 1.42
C SER A 222 -3.79 -3.25 2.26
N ASN A 223 -3.20 -2.30 2.97
CA ASN A 223 -1.98 -2.51 3.73
C ASN A 223 -2.02 -1.72 5.06
N ASP A 224 -2.09 -2.44 6.17
CA ASP A 224 -2.12 -1.86 7.52
C ASP A 224 -0.84 -1.09 7.89
N ASP A 225 0.29 -1.44 7.31
CA ASP A 225 1.57 -0.78 7.55
C ASP A 225 1.83 0.41 6.59
N TYR A 226 0.94 0.64 5.60
CA TYR A 226 1.13 1.66 4.58
C TYR A 226 1.38 3.07 5.15
N ILE A 227 0.63 3.46 6.19
CA ILE A 227 0.78 4.78 6.83
C ILE A 227 2.16 4.91 7.49
N SER A 228 2.61 3.86 8.18
CA SER A 228 3.93 3.84 8.80
C SER A 228 5.04 3.96 7.75
N ASP A 229 4.95 3.18 6.68
CA ASP A 229 5.92 3.19 5.59
C ASP A 229 5.92 4.53 4.83
N ALA A 230 4.73 5.09 4.58
CA ALA A 230 4.57 6.38 3.92
C ALA A 230 5.12 7.55 4.76
N LEU A 231 4.99 7.49 6.08
CA LEU A 231 5.58 8.47 7.00
C LEU A 231 7.12 8.36 7.05
N VAL A 232 7.64 7.14 7.05
CA VAL A 232 9.10 6.90 7.05
C VAL A 232 9.72 7.30 5.71
N SER A 233 9.04 7.03 4.60
CA SER A 233 9.51 7.41 3.25
C SER A 233 9.33 8.88 2.91
N GLY A 234 8.56 9.64 3.71
CA GLY A 234 8.24 11.04 3.46
C GLY A 234 7.12 11.25 2.43
N THR A 235 6.45 10.21 2.00
CA THR A 235 5.24 10.30 1.16
C THR A 235 4.11 10.99 1.94
N PHE A 236 4.00 10.66 3.23
CA PHE A 236 3.15 11.36 4.18
C PHE A 236 3.96 12.16 5.17
N GLN A 237 3.34 13.22 5.69
CA GLN A 237 3.87 14.07 6.73
C GLN A 237 2.83 14.22 7.84
N LEU A 238 3.30 14.34 9.09
CA LEU A 238 2.47 14.71 10.21
C LEU A 238 2.64 16.20 10.48
N VAL A 239 1.53 16.92 10.44
CA VAL A 239 1.50 18.35 10.64
C VAL A 239 0.46 18.71 11.71
N SER A 240 0.68 19.79 12.44
CA SER A 240 -0.36 20.47 13.22
C SER A 240 -0.86 21.68 12.43
N ALA A 241 -2.11 22.04 12.62
CA ALA A 241 -2.68 23.21 12.00
C ALA A 241 -3.37 24.09 13.05
N ASN A 242 -3.21 25.39 12.87
CA ASN A 242 -3.93 26.39 13.65
C ASN A 242 -5.40 26.50 13.21
N ASN A 243 -6.20 27.29 13.93
CA ASN A 243 -7.62 27.50 13.60
C ASN A 243 -7.84 28.18 12.24
N TYR A 244 -6.79 28.71 11.63
CA TYR A 244 -6.84 29.29 10.28
C TYR A 244 -6.49 28.25 9.20
N GLY A 245 -6.17 27.00 9.59
CA GLY A 245 -5.81 25.92 8.68
C GLY A 245 -4.38 26.04 8.14
N GLU A 246 -3.57 26.95 8.68
CA GLU A 246 -2.17 27.06 8.34
C GLU A 246 -1.38 26.04 9.14
N TYR A 247 -0.41 25.39 8.53
CA TYR A 247 0.43 24.41 9.21
C TYR A 247 1.44 25.10 10.14
N ASP A 248 1.56 24.55 11.33
CA ASP A 248 2.54 25.02 12.31
C ASP A 248 3.95 24.62 11.88
N GLU A 249 4.86 25.59 11.81
CA GLU A 249 6.27 25.33 11.52
C GLU A 249 6.91 24.46 12.60
N GLY A 250 7.73 23.49 12.17
CA GLY A 250 8.48 22.61 13.08
C GLY A 250 7.73 21.34 13.49
N THR A 251 6.47 21.14 13.14
CA THR A 251 5.78 19.88 13.34
C THR A 251 6.20 18.87 12.25
N SER A 252 6.60 17.69 12.68
CA SER A 252 7.06 16.61 11.80
C SER A 252 7.01 15.26 12.52
N LEU A 253 7.18 14.16 11.80
CA LEU A 253 7.33 12.85 12.42
C LEU A 253 8.41 12.85 13.51
N THR A 254 9.56 13.48 13.23
CA THR A 254 10.66 13.59 14.21
C THR A 254 10.24 14.33 15.48
N TYR A 255 9.48 15.41 15.35
CA TYR A 255 8.93 16.14 16.49
C TYR A 255 8.07 15.24 17.38
N TYR A 256 7.12 14.50 16.80
CA TYR A 256 6.21 13.63 17.56
C TYR A 256 6.91 12.41 18.16
N VAL A 257 7.97 11.91 17.54
CA VAL A 257 8.82 10.88 18.12
C VAL A 257 9.66 11.43 19.27
N THR A 258 10.21 12.63 19.11
CA THR A 258 11.07 13.24 20.14
C THR A 258 10.31 13.63 21.39
N ASN A 259 9.07 14.12 21.24
CA ASN A 259 8.21 14.48 22.39
C ASN A 259 7.51 13.27 23.04
N GLY A 260 7.71 12.05 22.51
CA GLY A 260 7.16 10.81 23.07
C GLY A 260 5.70 10.54 22.71
N SER A 261 5.08 11.34 21.84
CA SER A 261 3.70 11.10 21.37
C SER A 261 3.62 9.89 20.44
N LEU A 262 4.69 9.63 19.70
CA LEU A 262 4.88 8.45 18.85
C LEU A 262 6.18 7.75 19.22
N LEU A 263 6.25 6.47 18.96
CA LEU A 263 7.43 5.65 19.17
C LEU A 263 7.78 4.91 17.88
N THR A 264 9.06 4.82 17.59
CA THR A 264 9.56 3.96 16.51
C THR A 264 10.00 2.64 17.12
N LYS A 265 9.33 1.55 16.77
CA LYS A 265 9.71 0.18 17.14
C LYS A 265 10.25 -0.54 15.93
N THR A 266 11.32 -1.29 16.12
CA THR A 266 11.64 -2.42 15.26
C THR A 266 10.88 -3.61 15.84
N ASP A 267 9.87 -4.07 15.12
CA ASP A 267 9.06 -5.21 15.55
C ASP A 267 9.88 -6.50 15.43
N ALA A 268 10.14 -7.17 16.55
CA ALA A 268 10.88 -8.43 16.57
C ALA A 268 10.10 -9.57 15.90
N ASP A 269 8.77 -9.55 16.05
CA ASP A 269 7.88 -10.58 15.46
C ASP A 269 7.76 -10.37 13.94
N ALA A 270 7.61 -9.13 13.48
CA ALA A 270 7.64 -8.81 12.06
C ALA A 270 8.99 -9.16 11.41
N ARG A 271 10.10 -9.00 12.12
CA ARG A 271 11.43 -9.43 11.64
C ARG A 271 11.51 -10.93 11.46
N ALA A 272 10.98 -11.71 12.40
CA ALA A 272 10.97 -13.16 12.30
C ALA A 272 10.13 -13.63 11.10
N GLU A 273 8.96 -13.03 10.89
CA GLU A 273 8.09 -13.32 9.75
C GLU A 273 8.74 -12.93 8.40
N ILE A 274 9.33 -11.74 8.33
CA ILE A 274 10.06 -11.27 7.14
C ILE A 274 11.26 -12.18 6.84
N THR A 275 11.96 -12.66 7.86
CA THR A 275 13.10 -13.57 7.70
C THR A 275 12.62 -14.92 7.20
N ALA A 276 11.56 -15.49 7.77
CA ALA A 276 10.97 -16.74 7.33
C ALA A 276 10.46 -16.67 5.88
N TRP A 277 9.81 -15.57 5.51
CA TRP A 277 9.39 -15.31 4.14
C TRP A 277 10.59 -15.24 3.17
N TYR A 278 11.66 -14.52 3.55
CA TYR A 278 12.85 -14.41 2.72
C TYR A 278 13.54 -15.76 2.52
N GLU A 279 13.66 -16.56 3.58
CA GLU A 279 14.26 -17.89 3.53
C GLU A 279 13.45 -18.82 2.63
N ALA A 280 12.12 -18.81 2.73
CA ALA A 280 11.24 -19.61 1.88
C ALA A 280 11.35 -19.23 0.38
N GLU A 281 11.35 -17.94 0.07
CA GLU A 281 11.50 -17.46 -1.31
C GLU A 281 12.91 -17.75 -1.88
N LYS A 282 13.94 -17.62 -1.06
CA LYS A 282 15.31 -17.97 -1.42
C LYS A 282 15.45 -19.47 -1.72
N GLU A 283 14.84 -20.33 -0.89
CA GLU A 283 14.83 -21.78 -1.09
C GLU A 283 14.14 -22.13 -2.42
N ARG A 284 12.98 -21.50 -2.71
CA ARG A 284 12.27 -21.66 -3.98
C ARG A 284 13.12 -21.26 -5.21
N ILE A 285 13.90 -20.19 -5.11
CA ILE A 285 14.83 -19.78 -6.18
C ILE A 285 15.95 -20.80 -6.32
N THR A 286 16.55 -21.25 -5.22
CA THR A 286 17.63 -22.23 -5.21
C THR A 286 17.18 -23.58 -5.79
N GLU A 287 15.97 -24.05 -5.48
CA GLU A 287 15.41 -25.25 -6.08
C GLU A 287 15.28 -25.14 -7.60
N LYS A 288 14.78 -23.98 -8.10
CA LYS A 288 14.70 -23.73 -9.54
C LYS A 288 16.08 -23.66 -10.21
N GLU A 289 17.07 -23.06 -9.56
CA GLU A 289 18.45 -23.02 -10.07
C GLU A 289 19.03 -24.42 -10.15
N ASN A 290 18.85 -25.24 -9.13
CA ASN A 290 19.31 -26.64 -9.12
C ASN A 290 18.64 -27.46 -10.24
N TYR A 291 17.34 -27.24 -10.47
CA TYR A 291 16.64 -27.92 -11.56
C TYR A 291 17.20 -27.54 -12.93
N LEU A 292 17.46 -26.27 -13.17
CA LEU A 292 18.07 -25.80 -14.41
C LEU A 292 19.52 -26.30 -14.56
N ASP A 293 20.28 -26.41 -13.48
CA ASP A 293 21.63 -26.95 -13.52
C ASP A 293 21.63 -28.43 -13.91
N LEU A 294 20.70 -29.23 -13.42
CA LEU A 294 20.54 -30.63 -13.81
C LEU A 294 20.14 -30.74 -15.28
N ASP A 295 19.18 -29.93 -15.74
CA ASP A 295 18.75 -29.96 -17.14
C ASP A 295 19.88 -29.55 -18.10
N MET A 296 20.65 -28.53 -17.75
CA MET A 296 21.84 -28.11 -18.50
C MET A 296 22.94 -29.19 -18.50
N GLN A 297 23.11 -29.95 -17.39
CA GLN A 297 24.07 -31.03 -17.31
C GLN A 297 23.65 -32.19 -18.19
N ASP A 298 22.37 -32.56 -18.18
CA ASP A 298 21.82 -33.59 -19.03
C ASP A 298 21.96 -33.25 -20.52
N LEU A 299 21.59 -32.02 -20.89
CA LEU A 299 21.75 -31.51 -22.25
C LEU A 299 23.23 -31.46 -22.70
N SER A 300 24.15 -31.09 -21.80
CA SER A 300 25.58 -31.10 -22.08
C SER A 300 26.12 -32.52 -22.31
N THR A 301 25.67 -33.49 -21.51
CA THR A 301 26.03 -34.87 -21.66
C THR A 301 25.51 -35.46 -23.00
N GLU A 302 24.26 -35.12 -23.35
CA GLU A 302 23.68 -35.50 -24.66
C GLU A 302 24.48 -34.84 -25.81
N LEU A 303 24.85 -33.59 -25.67
CA LEU A 303 25.64 -32.84 -26.66
C LEU A 303 27.03 -33.48 -26.91
N GLU A 304 27.71 -33.92 -25.84
CA GLU A 304 29.00 -34.64 -25.95
C GLU A 304 28.83 -36.01 -26.68
N ALA A 305 27.76 -36.74 -26.35
CA ALA A 305 27.44 -37.99 -27.02
C ALA A 305 27.16 -37.77 -28.52
N ILE A 306 26.35 -36.79 -28.85
CA ILE A 306 26.04 -36.41 -30.23
C ILE A 306 27.30 -35.99 -30.99
N ASN A 307 28.17 -35.17 -30.39
CA ASN A 307 29.42 -34.77 -31.03
C ASN A 307 30.33 -35.97 -31.33
N THR A 308 30.41 -36.95 -30.42
CA THR A 308 31.19 -38.20 -30.65
C THR A 308 30.57 -39.02 -31.77
N GLU A 309 29.25 -39.10 -31.84
CA GLU A 309 28.54 -39.83 -32.90
C GLU A 309 28.72 -39.11 -34.28
N ILE A 310 28.66 -37.78 -34.31
CA ILE A 310 28.95 -36.96 -35.51
C ILE A 310 30.32 -37.27 -36.03
N GLN A 311 31.36 -37.26 -35.19
CA GLN A 311 32.72 -37.58 -35.57
C GLN A 311 32.82 -39.00 -36.17
N SER A 312 32.17 -39.96 -35.57
CA SER A 312 32.14 -41.34 -36.05
C SER A 312 31.46 -41.49 -37.41
N VAL A 313 30.32 -40.79 -37.61
CA VAL A 313 29.62 -40.77 -38.90
C VAL A 313 30.41 -40.05 -39.97
N GLN A 314 31.10 -38.93 -39.62
CA GLN A 314 31.98 -38.24 -40.55
C GLN A 314 33.15 -39.12 -41.03
N SER A 315 33.79 -39.85 -40.09
CA SER A 315 34.86 -40.83 -40.48
C SER A 315 34.33 -41.91 -41.44
N LEU A 316 33.11 -42.44 -41.17
CA LEU A 316 32.50 -43.43 -42.08
C LEU A 316 32.17 -42.85 -43.46
N ILE A 317 31.81 -41.56 -43.55
CA ILE A 317 31.59 -40.88 -44.82
C ILE A 317 32.90 -40.71 -45.56
N ASP A 318 33.97 -40.29 -44.88
CA ASP A 318 35.30 -40.06 -45.45
C ASP A 318 35.90 -41.40 -45.97
N ASP A 319 35.76 -42.49 -45.18
CA ASP A 319 36.19 -43.81 -45.59
C ASP A 319 35.40 -44.32 -46.83
N ALA A 320 34.08 -44.09 -46.86
CA ALA A 320 33.25 -44.45 -48.01
C ALA A 320 33.61 -43.64 -49.26
N ILE A 321 33.93 -42.38 -49.13
CA ILE A 321 34.42 -41.49 -50.23
C ILE A 321 35.77 -42.01 -50.72
N SER A 322 36.74 -42.23 -49.84
CA SER A 322 38.05 -42.73 -50.18
C SER A 322 37.99 -44.06 -50.93
N SER A 323 37.14 -44.98 -50.48
CA SER A 323 36.95 -46.30 -51.14
C SER A 323 36.39 -46.20 -52.55
N VAL A 324 35.57 -45.18 -52.83
CA VAL A 324 35.03 -44.91 -54.17
C VAL A 324 36.13 -44.36 -55.11
N PHE A 325 37.04 -43.56 -54.60
CA PHE A 325 38.14 -43.00 -55.40
C PHE A 325 39.29 -44.03 -55.63
N ASP A 326 39.56 -44.94 -54.69
CA ASP A 326 40.55 -46.02 -54.90
C ASP A 326 40.12 -47.04 -55.97
N TRP A 327 38.81 -47.25 -56.18
CA TRP A 327 38.27 -48.08 -57.26
C TRP A 327 38.49 -47.45 -58.66
N GLY A 328 38.76 -46.16 -58.78
CA GLY A 328 39.02 -45.45 -60.04
C GLY A 328 40.52 -45.43 -60.45
N SER A 329 41.43 -45.93 -59.59
CA SER A 329 42.87 -45.93 -59.80
C SER A 329 43.47 -47.30 -60.10
N SER A 330 42.64 -48.38 -60.30
CA SER A 330 43.07 -49.74 -60.64
C SER A 330 42.86 -50.04 -62.14
#